data_841bfdf58477b82aeee541661f460300
#
_entry.id   841bfdf58477b82aeee541661f460300
#
_cell.length_a   1.000
_cell.length_b   1.000
_cell.length_c   1.000
_cell.angle_alpha   90.00
_cell.angle_beta   90.00
_cell.angle_gamma   90.00
#
_symmetry.space_group_name_H-M   'P 1'
#
loop_
_entity.id
_entity.type
_entity.pdbx_description
1 polymer ?
#
loop_
_entity_poly.entity_id
_entity_poly.type
_entity_poly.pdbx_seq_one_letter_code
_entity_poly.pdbx_strand_id
1 'polypeptide(L)'
;MPSGVITLIIVAGSMFALFIIISTVGNYYSLNHIKNKTVGQGQYGTARWANKKEIKRTYKHIKFQPNKWRKNPKSRPTQQGIVVGCKNRTIGRLINLAHKVFYAFRKFRNLFRKKKNKKVITRKEPVSTTTAMVDTGDVHALMIGAAGVGKTAFWLYPCIEYACATGMSFMVTDTKGDIVRNYGTIAEKYYGYKISVIDLRNPTRSHGNNLLHLVNKYMNLYKAEPEQLVYKARAEKYAKIISKTIILSGMDSASFGQNAYFYDAAEGLLTATILLVSEFCEPEERHIVSVFKIIQELLAPTNKKGKNQFQLLMDYLPDDHKAKWFAGAALNTAEQSMSSVMSTALSRLNAFLDSELEQLLCFDTEIDAEKFCNEKCAIFIVMPEENPNTFFMVSLIIQQLYREILSVADENGGVLKNRCVFFCDEWGTLPKIDSAEMMFSASRSRRLQIVPIIQSFAQLEKNYGKEGADVIIDNTQLTIFGGFAPNSTSAEVLSKALGSRTVMSGSVSRSKNDPSQSLQMIERPLMTPDELKSLPKGAFVVMKTGFYPMKVKLKLFFKWGIKFEEKYEVMENGNREVHYANRSELFNNIIQEYHPQYL
;
A
#
# COMPACT_ATOMS: atom_id res chain seq x y z
N MET A 1 15.57 21.42 -76.39
CA MET A 1 15.67 19.98 -76.18
C MET A 1 15.05 19.28 -77.40
N PRO A 2 15.68 18.25 -77.92
CA PRO A 2 15.12 17.51 -79.07
C PRO A 2 13.77 16.88 -78.64
N SER A 3 12.78 16.98 -79.52
CA SER A 3 11.40 16.47 -79.24
C SER A 3 11.36 15.01 -78.78
N GLY A 4 12.30 14.19 -79.16
CA GLY A 4 12.43 12.78 -78.72
C GLY A 4 12.75 12.60 -77.21
N VAL A 5 13.47 13.54 -76.58
CA VAL A 5 13.79 13.48 -75.15
C VAL A 5 12.55 13.80 -74.27
N ILE A 6 11.72 14.76 -74.74
CA ILE A 6 10.49 15.12 -74.09
C ILE A 6 9.50 13.98 -74.13
N THR A 7 9.40 13.29 -75.27
CA THR A 7 8.54 12.10 -75.43
C THR A 7 8.98 10.96 -74.52
N LEU A 8 10.29 10.75 -74.37
CA LEU A 8 10.85 9.69 -73.53
C LEU A 8 10.56 9.97 -72.04
N ILE A 9 10.65 11.23 -71.58
CA ILE A 9 10.36 11.63 -70.21
C ILE A 9 8.85 11.46 -69.92
N ILE A 10 7.98 11.81 -70.87
CA ILE A 10 6.53 11.62 -70.70
C ILE A 10 6.15 10.13 -70.65
N VAL A 11 6.75 9.31 -71.48
CA VAL A 11 6.52 7.85 -71.47
C VAL A 11 7.06 7.22 -70.18
N ALA A 12 8.25 7.60 -69.74
CA ALA A 12 8.80 7.11 -68.46
C ALA A 12 7.95 7.57 -67.26
N GLY A 13 7.52 8.83 -67.25
CA GLY A 13 6.60 9.36 -66.22
C GLY A 13 5.26 8.67 -66.17
N SER A 14 4.69 8.38 -67.36
CA SER A 14 3.41 7.64 -67.46
C SER A 14 3.56 6.16 -67.04
N MET A 15 4.65 5.49 -67.40
CA MET A 15 4.93 4.14 -66.92
C MET A 15 5.15 4.08 -65.41
N PHE A 16 5.88 5.08 -64.83
CA PHE A 16 6.03 5.17 -63.38
C PHE A 16 4.73 5.45 -62.65
N ALA A 17 3.87 6.32 -63.18
CA ALA A 17 2.54 6.56 -62.64
C ALA A 17 1.66 5.29 -62.74
N LEU A 18 1.74 4.56 -63.87
CA LEU A 18 1.02 3.30 -64.02
C LEU A 18 1.55 2.23 -63.06
N PHE A 19 2.86 2.18 -62.85
CA PHE A 19 3.46 1.27 -61.84
C PHE A 19 3.00 1.59 -60.41
N ILE A 20 2.91 2.89 -60.04
CA ILE A 20 2.38 3.30 -58.75
C ILE A 20 0.91 2.91 -58.64
N ILE A 21 0.08 3.12 -59.67
CA ILE A 21 -1.34 2.74 -59.70
C ILE A 21 -1.47 1.21 -59.56
N ILE A 22 -0.71 0.44 -60.32
CA ILE A 22 -0.74 -1.02 -60.25
C ILE A 22 -0.27 -1.53 -58.89
N SER A 23 0.75 -0.89 -58.29
CA SER A 23 1.25 -1.28 -56.99
C SER A 23 0.23 -0.92 -55.86
N THR A 24 -0.48 0.19 -55.98
CA THR A 24 -1.55 0.59 -55.05
C THR A 24 -2.81 -0.28 -55.20
N VAL A 25 -3.21 -0.61 -56.45
CA VAL A 25 -4.33 -1.50 -56.72
C VAL A 25 -4.00 -2.94 -56.33
N GLY A 26 -2.78 -3.40 -56.60
CA GLY A 26 -2.32 -4.73 -56.17
C GLY A 26 -2.28 -4.93 -54.65
N ASN A 27 -2.15 -3.86 -53.88
CA ASN A 27 -2.25 -3.86 -52.42
C ASN A 27 -3.70 -3.83 -51.89
N TYR A 28 -4.70 -3.51 -52.74
CA TYR A 28 -6.10 -3.41 -52.33
C TYR A 28 -6.68 -4.77 -51.85
N TYR A 29 -6.19 -5.88 -52.37
CA TYR A 29 -6.56 -7.24 -51.95
C TYR A 29 -5.53 -7.85 -50.95
N SER A 30 -4.95 -7.06 -50.08
CA SER A 30 -4.04 -7.52 -49.07
C SER A 30 -4.70 -7.56 -47.69
N LEU A 31 -4.63 -8.71 -47.01
CA LEU A 31 -5.07 -8.86 -45.61
C LEU A 31 -4.39 -7.87 -44.65
N ASN A 32 -3.22 -7.34 -45.01
CA ASN A 32 -2.52 -6.34 -44.21
C ASN A 32 -3.27 -5.03 -44.05
N HIS A 33 -4.11 -4.64 -45.03
CA HIS A 33 -4.96 -3.45 -44.95
C HIS A 33 -6.18 -3.65 -44.07
N ILE A 34 -6.60 -4.90 -43.86
CA ILE A 34 -7.79 -5.27 -43.08
C ILE A 34 -7.42 -5.51 -41.61
N LYS A 35 -6.20 -5.96 -41.38
CA LYS A 35 -5.73 -6.37 -40.07
C LYS A 35 -5.92 -5.29 -38.98
N ASN A 36 -6.70 -5.62 -37.94
CA ASN A 36 -6.95 -4.76 -36.77
C ASN A 36 -7.68 -3.43 -37.02
N LYS A 37 -8.25 -3.22 -38.21
CA LYS A 37 -9.05 -2.02 -38.50
C LYS A 37 -10.38 -2.10 -37.74
N THR A 38 -10.63 -1.14 -36.85
CA THR A 38 -11.94 -0.98 -36.19
C THR A 38 -12.96 -0.48 -37.23
N VAL A 39 -14.11 -1.12 -37.31
CA VAL A 39 -15.16 -0.82 -38.28
C VAL A 39 -16.54 -0.92 -37.64
N GLY A 40 -17.56 -0.39 -38.34
CA GLY A 40 -18.92 -0.40 -37.88
C GLY A 40 -19.19 0.57 -36.73
N GLN A 41 -20.41 0.49 -36.18
CA GLN A 41 -20.87 1.31 -35.06
C GLN A 41 -20.73 0.61 -33.69
N GLY A 42 -19.91 -0.44 -33.62
CA GLY A 42 -19.68 -1.18 -32.38
C GLY A 42 -20.61 -2.36 -32.15
N GLN A 43 -21.09 -3.02 -33.24
CA GLN A 43 -22.01 -4.16 -33.18
C GLN A 43 -21.52 -5.31 -32.27
N TYR A 44 -20.20 -5.52 -32.23
CA TYR A 44 -19.56 -6.55 -31.42
C TYR A 44 -18.69 -5.97 -30.29
N GLY A 45 -18.85 -4.67 -29.98
CA GLY A 45 -18.15 -3.99 -28.91
C GLY A 45 -17.51 -2.67 -29.32
N THR A 46 -17.43 -1.75 -28.34
CA THR A 46 -16.97 -0.37 -28.53
C THR A 46 -15.69 -0.05 -27.76
N ALA A 47 -15.03 -1.07 -27.18
CA ALA A 47 -13.81 -0.89 -26.40
C ALA A 47 -12.70 -0.24 -27.24
N ARG A 48 -12.04 0.75 -26.67
CA ARG A 48 -10.94 1.47 -27.32
C ARG A 48 -9.93 1.99 -26.31
N TRP A 49 -8.78 2.32 -26.78
CA TRP A 49 -7.79 3.01 -25.96
C TRP A 49 -8.13 4.49 -25.78
N ALA A 50 -7.82 5.02 -24.59
CA ALA A 50 -7.93 6.44 -24.32
C ALA A 50 -7.05 7.26 -25.29
N ASN A 51 -7.61 8.35 -25.83
CA ASN A 51 -6.87 9.27 -26.66
C ASN A 51 -6.03 10.26 -25.84
N LYS A 52 -5.14 11.00 -26.48
CA LYS A 52 -4.23 11.94 -25.80
C LYS A 52 -4.96 13.04 -25.03
N LYS A 53 -6.13 13.50 -25.51
CA LYS A 53 -6.94 14.55 -24.86
C LYS A 53 -7.58 13.99 -23.57
N GLU A 54 -8.15 12.81 -23.63
CA GLU A 54 -8.74 12.10 -22.48
C GLU A 54 -7.69 11.85 -21.40
N ILE A 55 -6.54 11.28 -21.75
CA ILE A 55 -5.43 11.05 -20.82
C ILE A 55 -4.98 12.37 -20.14
N LYS A 56 -4.92 13.48 -20.91
CA LYS A 56 -4.51 14.77 -20.35
C LYS A 56 -5.57 15.38 -19.43
N ARG A 57 -6.85 15.09 -19.67
CA ARG A 57 -7.97 15.54 -18.84
C ARG A 57 -8.06 14.72 -17.54
N THR A 58 -7.83 13.41 -17.61
CA THR A 58 -7.99 12.47 -16.50
C THR A 58 -6.83 12.55 -15.51
N TYR A 59 -5.59 12.60 -16.00
CA TYR A 59 -4.40 12.52 -15.17
C TYR A 59 -3.62 13.84 -15.17
N LYS A 60 -3.11 14.21 -14.00
CA LYS A 60 -2.21 15.37 -13.89
C LYS A 60 -0.82 15.05 -14.44
N HIS A 61 -0.25 15.97 -15.18
CA HIS A 61 1.06 15.83 -15.82
C HIS A 61 2.11 16.62 -15.07
N ILE A 62 2.92 15.95 -14.26
CA ILE A 62 3.90 16.56 -13.36
C ILE A 62 5.32 16.31 -13.86
N LYS A 63 6.15 17.36 -13.92
CA LYS A 63 7.60 17.21 -14.19
C LYS A 63 8.23 16.46 -13.03
N PHE A 64 8.69 15.24 -13.26
CA PHE A 64 9.29 14.41 -12.21
C PHE A 64 10.76 14.78 -12.03
N GLN A 65 11.12 15.36 -10.88
CA GLN A 65 12.44 15.97 -10.65
C GLN A 65 12.97 15.70 -9.24
N PRO A 66 13.27 14.44 -8.87
CA PRO A 66 13.68 14.08 -7.52
C PRO A 66 14.82 14.94 -6.97
N ASN A 67 15.90 15.08 -7.73
CA ASN A 67 17.06 15.88 -7.32
C ASN A 67 16.72 17.35 -6.98
N LYS A 68 15.77 17.93 -7.72
CA LYS A 68 15.32 19.30 -7.46
C LYS A 68 14.41 19.35 -6.23
N TRP A 69 13.50 18.37 -6.09
CA TRP A 69 12.57 18.29 -4.96
C TRP A 69 13.28 18.11 -3.63
N ARG A 70 14.34 17.27 -3.62
CA ARG A 70 15.18 17.01 -2.44
C ARG A 70 15.95 18.26 -2.01
N LYS A 71 16.45 19.06 -2.97
CA LYS A 71 17.24 20.26 -2.68
C LYS A 71 16.41 21.53 -2.41
N ASN A 72 15.22 21.64 -2.99
CA ASN A 72 14.39 22.84 -2.91
C ASN A 72 12.91 22.50 -2.62
N PRO A 73 12.47 22.63 -1.37
CA PRO A 73 11.08 22.36 -0.97
C PRO A 73 10.03 23.13 -1.79
N LYS A 74 10.33 24.38 -2.20
CA LYS A 74 9.41 25.21 -3.01
C LYS A 74 9.16 24.64 -4.42
N SER A 75 9.99 23.68 -4.88
CA SER A 75 9.84 23.06 -6.20
C SER A 75 9.00 21.78 -6.17
N ARG A 76 8.60 21.33 -5.00
CA ARG A 76 7.82 20.10 -4.81
C ARG A 76 6.41 20.25 -5.37
N PRO A 77 5.82 19.18 -5.91
CA PRO A 77 4.42 19.19 -6.32
C PRO A 77 3.50 19.28 -5.10
N THR A 78 2.36 19.93 -5.25
CA THR A 78 1.35 20.07 -4.19
C THR A 78 0.21 19.06 -4.33
N GLN A 79 0.05 18.47 -5.50
CA GLN A 79 -1.07 17.58 -5.81
C GLN A 79 -0.73 16.15 -5.38
N GLN A 80 -1.40 15.66 -4.37
CA GLN A 80 -1.26 14.31 -3.86
C GLN A 80 -1.91 13.30 -4.81
N GLY A 81 -1.37 12.08 -4.89
CA GLY A 81 -1.90 11.03 -5.75
C GLY A 81 -0.89 9.94 -6.09
N ILE A 82 -1.30 9.02 -6.97
CA ILE A 82 -0.51 7.86 -7.39
C ILE A 82 0.01 8.03 -8.81
N VAL A 83 1.25 7.66 -9.04
CA VAL A 83 1.86 7.65 -10.37
C VAL A 83 1.28 6.49 -11.17
N VAL A 84 0.61 6.78 -12.28
CA VAL A 84 0.00 5.78 -13.16
C VAL A 84 0.73 5.60 -14.48
N GLY A 85 1.65 6.51 -14.80
CA GLY A 85 2.37 6.43 -16.07
C GLY A 85 3.41 7.52 -16.24
N CYS A 86 4.14 7.48 -17.35
CA CYS A 86 5.09 8.53 -17.67
C CYS A 86 5.19 8.82 -19.18
N LYS A 87 5.63 10.03 -19.48
CA LYS A 87 5.97 10.46 -20.85
C LYS A 87 7.39 11.01 -20.91
N ASN A 88 8.06 10.79 -22.05
CA ASN A 88 9.35 11.39 -22.32
C ASN A 88 9.21 12.87 -22.67
N ARG A 89 10.09 13.69 -22.13
CA ARG A 89 10.20 15.11 -22.45
C ARG A 89 11.29 15.32 -23.49
N THR A 90 10.90 15.49 -24.75
CA THR A 90 11.84 15.73 -25.86
C THR A 90 12.68 16.99 -25.63
N ILE A 91 12.06 18.08 -25.20
CA ILE A 91 12.75 19.34 -24.86
C ILE A 91 13.81 19.12 -23.78
N GLY A 92 13.52 18.35 -22.73
CA GLY A 92 14.53 18.03 -21.70
C GLY A 92 15.72 17.26 -22.25
N ARG A 93 15.52 16.37 -23.23
CA ARG A 93 16.62 15.65 -23.92
C ARG A 93 17.48 16.60 -24.74
N LEU A 94 16.87 17.51 -25.49
CA LEU A 94 17.57 18.51 -26.29
C LEU A 94 18.40 19.45 -25.41
N ILE A 95 17.83 19.95 -24.31
CA ILE A 95 18.55 20.79 -23.34
C ILE A 95 19.76 20.04 -22.74
N ASN A 96 19.57 18.77 -22.36
CA ASN A 96 20.66 17.96 -21.79
C ASN A 96 21.77 17.70 -22.84
N LEU A 97 21.40 17.50 -24.09
CA LEU A 97 22.36 17.38 -25.19
C LEU A 97 23.15 18.68 -25.37
N ALA A 98 22.45 19.81 -25.43
CA ALA A 98 23.08 21.13 -25.50
C ALA A 98 24.03 21.40 -24.32
N HIS A 99 23.63 21.04 -23.10
CA HIS A 99 24.48 21.14 -21.91
C HIS A 99 25.75 20.27 -22.02
N LYS A 100 25.64 19.03 -22.57
CA LYS A 100 26.79 18.16 -22.79
C LYS A 100 27.76 18.74 -23.80
N VAL A 101 27.26 19.21 -24.94
CA VAL A 101 28.07 19.83 -25.99
C VAL A 101 28.78 21.09 -25.46
N PHE A 102 28.05 21.94 -24.75
CA PHE A 102 28.61 23.18 -24.18
C PHE A 102 29.68 22.90 -23.09
N TYR A 103 29.45 21.83 -22.26
CA TYR A 103 30.45 21.41 -21.29
C TYR A 103 31.71 20.86 -21.96
N ALA A 104 31.57 20.02 -22.99
CA ALA A 104 32.68 19.49 -23.76
C ALA A 104 33.49 20.63 -24.44
N PHE A 105 32.79 21.60 -25.03
CA PHE A 105 33.43 22.79 -25.65
C PHE A 105 34.17 23.65 -24.60
N ARG A 106 33.57 23.88 -23.42
CA ARG A 106 34.25 24.61 -22.33
C ARG A 106 35.49 23.86 -21.82
N LYS A 107 35.39 22.51 -21.69
CA LYS A 107 36.52 21.66 -21.29
C LYS A 107 37.64 21.72 -22.31
N PHE A 108 37.31 21.60 -23.60
CA PHE A 108 38.26 21.72 -24.71
C PHE A 108 38.95 23.11 -24.70
N ARG A 109 38.18 24.20 -24.63
CA ARG A 109 38.74 25.54 -24.55
C ARG A 109 39.62 25.75 -23.30
N ASN A 110 39.36 25.04 -22.21
CA ASN A 110 40.16 25.13 -20.98
C ASN A 110 41.51 24.42 -21.07
N LEU A 111 41.66 23.42 -22.01
CA LEU A 111 42.91 22.76 -22.27
C LEU A 111 43.99 23.72 -22.85
N PHE A 112 43.55 24.69 -23.64
CA PHE A 112 44.44 25.66 -24.29
C PHE A 112 44.73 26.92 -23.41
N ARG A 113 44.23 26.95 -22.16
CA ARG A 113 44.52 28.03 -21.22
C ARG A 113 45.81 27.76 -20.45
N LYS A 114 46.64 28.85 -20.22
CA LYS A 114 47.82 28.77 -19.36
C LYS A 114 47.43 28.28 -17.95
N LYS A 115 48.28 27.50 -17.29
CA LYS A 115 48.03 26.81 -16.01
C LYS A 115 47.39 27.73 -14.93
N LYS A 116 47.86 29.01 -14.82
CA LYS A 116 47.32 30.03 -13.87
C LYS A 116 45.87 30.47 -14.17
N ASN A 117 45.36 30.27 -15.40
CA ASN A 117 44.03 30.77 -15.83
C ASN A 117 43.02 29.64 -16.07
N LYS A 118 43.30 28.40 -15.66
CA LYS A 118 42.35 27.28 -15.78
C LYS A 118 41.19 27.48 -14.83
N LYS A 119 39.97 27.62 -15.37
CA LYS A 119 38.73 27.72 -14.57
C LYS A 119 38.18 26.35 -14.25
N VAL A 120 37.70 26.18 -13.00
CA VAL A 120 36.92 25.01 -12.63
C VAL A 120 35.62 25.01 -13.43
N ILE A 121 35.42 23.99 -14.27
CA ILE A 121 34.23 23.85 -15.09
C ILE A 121 33.31 22.83 -14.44
N THR A 122 32.27 23.30 -13.81
CA THR A 122 31.20 22.43 -13.24
C THR A 122 30.21 22.06 -14.33
N ARG A 123 29.81 20.80 -14.33
CA ARG A 123 28.75 20.29 -15.21
C ARG A 123 27.39 20.76 -14.66
N LYS A 124 26.56 21.39 -15.51
CA LYS A 124 25.18 21.70 -15.12
C LYS A 124 24.39 20.42 -14.84
N GLU A 125 23.58 20.46 -13.81
CA GLU A 125 22.68 19.35 -13.50
C GLU A 125 21.74 19.02 -14.67
N PRO A 126 21.51 17.75 -14.97
CA PRO A 126 20.63 17.37 -16.06
C PRO A 126 19.18 17.76 -15.77
N VAL A 127 18.54 18.35 -16.75
CA VAL A 127 17.09 18.66 -16.69
C VAL A 127 16.29 17.36 -16.79
N SER A 128 15.23 17.23 -16.02
CA SER A 128 14.34 16.06 -16.07
C SER A 128 13.84 15.78 -17.48
N THR A 129 13.96 14.52 -17.89
CA THR A 129 13.45 13.99 -19.17
C THR A 129 12.12 13.27 -19.02
N THR A 130 11.53 13.27 -17.83
CA THR A 130 10.34 12.51 -17.50
C THR A 130 9.22 13.42 -16.98
N THR A 131 8.01 13.19 -17.49
CA THR A 131 6.76 13.75 -16.93
C THR A 131 5.95 12.57 -16.40
N ALA A 132 5.63 12.58 -15.11
CA ALA A 132 4.71 11.64 -14.50
C ALA A 132 3.26 11.96 -14.89
N MET A 133 2.46 10.94 -15.08
CA MET A 133 1.01 11.01 -15.10
C MET A 133 0.53 10.52 -13.74
N VAL A 134 -0.22 11.35 -13.03
CA VAL A 134 -0.62 11.14 -11.65
C VAL A 134 -2.13 11.11 -11.57
N ASP A 135 -2.67 10.08 -10.95
CA ASP A 135 -4.06 10.05 -10.54
C ASP A 135 -4.21 10.77 -9.19
N THR A 136 -5.03 11.79 -9.16
CA THR A 136 -5.28 12.61 -7.95
C THR A 136 -6.63 12.32 -7.31
N GLY A 137 -7.36 11.32 -7.80
CA GLY A 137 -8.64 10.90 -7.23
C GLY A 137 -8.47 10.19 -5.88
N ASP A 138 -9.49 10.28 -5.03
CA ASP A 138 -9.56 9.51 -3.78
C ASP A 138 -10.10 8.11 -4.10
N VAL A 139 -9.26 7.27 -4.69
CA VAL A 139 -9.61 5.91 -5.13
C VAL A 139 -8.54 4.92 -4.72
N HIS A 140 -8.94 3.70 -4.34
CA HIS A 140 -7.98 2.61 -4.16
C HIS A 140 -7.40 2.19 -5.50
N ALA A 141 -6.17 1.70 -5.46
CA ALA A 141 -5.48 1.23 -6.65
C ALA A 141 -5.01 -0.22 -6.46
N LEU A 142 -5.17 -1.04 -7.47
CA LEU A 142 -4.65 -2.40 -7.54
C LEU A 142 -3.47 -2.45 -8.50
N MET A 143 -2.34 -2.97 -8.03
CA MET A 143 -1.19 -3.28 -8.89
C MET A 143 -1.08 -4.80 -9.04
N ILE A 144 -1.21 -5.30 -10.27
CA ILE A 144 -1.15 -6.74 -10.54
C ILE A 144 -0.14 -7.07 -11.63
N GLY A 145 0.67 -8.10 -11.40
CA GLY A 145 1.65 -8.62 -12.36
C GLY A 145 2.54 -9.69 -11.76
N ALA A 146 3.00 -10.61 -12.57
CA ALA A 146 3.83 -11.73 -12.16
C ALA A 146 5.11 -11.28 -11.41
N ALA A 147 5.73 -12.23 -10.71
CA ALA A 147 7.05 -12.01 -10.12
C ALA A 147 8.07 -11.62 -11.20
N GLY A 148 8.99 -10.70 -10.88
CA GLY A 148 10.05 -10.29 -11.80
C GLY A 148 9.64 -9.33 -12.94
N VAL A 149 8.36 -8.93 -13.07
CA VAL A 149 7.96 -7.89 -14.04
C VAL A 149 8.42 -6.49 -13.62
N GLY A 150 8.90 -6.35 -12.38
CA GLY A 150 9.51 -5.12 -11.87
C GLY A 150 8.51 -4.15 -11.26
N LYS A 151 7.43 -4.62 -10.63
CA LYS A 151 6.43 -3.79 -9.92
C LYS A 151 7.10 -2.75 -9.03
N THR A 152 8.03 -3.18 -8.19
CA THR A 152 8.76 -2.30 -7.27
C THR A 152 9.65 -1.30 -8.03
N ALA A 153 10.48 -1.77 -8.97
CA ALA A 153 11.50 -0.94 -9.64
C ALA A 153 10.93 0.05 -10.68
N PHE A 154 9.85 -0.30 -11.37
CA PHE A 154 9.25 0.58 -12.37
C PHE A 154 8.17 1.48 -11.80
N TRP A 155 7.44 1.02 -10.76
CA TRP A 155 6.23 1.67 -10.30
C TRP A 155 6.27 2.10 -8.83
N LEU A 156 6.58 1.19 -7.88
CA LEU A 156 6.49 1.49 -6.46
C LEU A 156 7.50 2.56 -6.03
N TYR A 157 8.77 2.46 -6.43
CA TYR A 157 9.76 3.50 -6.11
C TYR A 157 9.38 4.89 -6.64
N PRO A 158 8.91 5.08 -7.89
CA PRO A 158 8.34 6.35 -8.33
C PRO A 158 7.15 6.83 -7.50
N CYS A 159 6.28 5.93 -7.03
CA CYS A 159 5.15 6.29 -6.17
C CYS A 159 5.61 6.76 -4.79
N ILE A 160 6.57 6.07 -4.16
CA ILE A 160 7.14 6.46 -2.86
C ILE A 160 7.85 7.82 -2.96
N GLU A 161 8.70 8.02 -3.98
CA GLU A 161 9.35 9.32 -4.20
C GLU A 161 8.32 10.44 -4.39
N TYR A 162 7.22 10.16 -5.09
CA TYR A 162 6.14 11.11 -5.28
C TYR A 162 5.36 11.38 -3.99
N ALA A 163 5.08 10.35 -3.20
CA ALA A 163 4.46 10.48 -1.89
C ALA A 163 5.29 11.36 -0.97
N CYS A 164 6.60 11.10 -0.88
CA CYS A 164 7.53 11.95 -0.14
C CYS A 164 7.54 13.41 -0.62
N ALA A 165 7.56 13.62 -1.95
CA ALA A 165 7.59 14.97 -2.52
C ALA A 165 6.31 15.77 -2.26
N THR A 166 5.14 15.10 -2.16
CA THR A 166 3.84 15.72 -1.91
C THR A 166 3.43 15.74 -0.45
N GLY A 167 4.24 15.13 0.44
CA GLY A 167 3.99 15.11 1.88
C GLY A 167 2.84 14.19 2.30
N MET A 168 2.52 13.16 1.51
CA MET A 168 1.57 12.11 1.93
C MET A 168 2.24 11.19 2.93
N SER A 169 1.60 10.93 4.08
CA SER A 169 2.05 9.85 4.95
C SER A 169 1.79 8.50 4.31
N PHE A 170 2.72 7.59 4.45
CA PHE A 170 2.59 6.28 3.85
C PHE A 170 3.09 5.15 4.74
N MET A 171 2.41 4.02 4.64
CA MET A 171 2.86 2.73 5.15
C MET A 171 3.21 1.84 3.96
N VAL A 172 4.27 1.07 4.08
CA VAL A 172 4.66 0.11 3.04
C VAL A 172 5.07 -1.22 3.67
N THR A 173 4.55 -2.33 3.13
CA THR A 173 5.04 -3.67 3.46
C THR A 173 6.23 -4.02 2.57
N ASP A 174 7.26 -4.61 3.14
CA ASP A 174 8.55 -4.86 2.47
C ASP A 174 9.07 -6.25 2.84
N THR A 175 8.93 -7.22 1.96
CA THR A 175 9.39 -8.60 2.21
C THR A 175 10.91 -8.75 2.25
N LYS A 176 11.64 -7.85 1.59
CA LYS A 176 13.10 -7.93 1.45
C LYS A 176 13.88 -6.93 2.28
N GLY A 177 13.19 -5.96 2.88
CA GLY A 177 13.82 -4.82 3.54
C GLY A 177 14.54 -3.87 2.57
N ASP A 178 14.34 -4.04 1.26
CA ASP A 178 14.98 -3.20 0.25
C ASP A 178 14.38 -1.81 0.17
N ILE A 179 13.07 -1.69 0.42
CA ILE A 179 12.36 -0.42 0.33
C ILE A 179 12.80 0.49 1.46
N VAL A 180 12.81 0.00 2.70
CA VAL A 180 13.27 0.79 3.86
C VAL A 180 14.75 1.18 3.71
N ARG A 181 15.62 0.24 3.33
CA ARG A 181 17.05 0.53 3.12
C ARG A 181 17.30 1.63 2.09
N ASN A 182 16.52 1.64 1.02
CA ASN A 182 16.69 2.57 -0.08
C ASN A 182 15.99 3.92 0.14
N TYR A 183 14.89 3.96 0.89
CA TYR A 183 14.06 5.16 1.02
C TYR A 183 14.01 5.77 2.41
N GLY A 184 14.34 5.05 3.48
CA GLY A 184 14.32 5.60 4.84
C GLY A 184 15.12 6.89 4.96
N THR A 185 16.42 6.86 4.64
CA THR A 185 17.29 8.05 4.66
C THR A 185 16.82 9.16 3.73
N ILE A 186 16.27 8.81 2.57
CA ILE A 186 15.75 9.81 1.62
C ILE A 186 14.54 10.52 2.19
N ALA A 187 13.58 9.79 2.74
CA ALA A 187 12.36 10.35 3.31
C ALA A 187 12.68 11.25 4.52
N GLU A 188 13.53 10.80 5.40
CA GLU A 188 13.95 11.55 6.60
C GLU A 188 14.74 12.80 6.22
N LYS A 189 15.92 12.64 5.61
CA LYS A 189 16.90 13.70 5.37
C LYS A 189 16.42 14.78 4.40
N TYR A 190 15.76 14.39 3.31
CA TYR A 190 15.39 15.33 2.25
C TYR A 190 13.96 15.81 2.31
N TYR A 191 13.06 15.00 2.84
CA TYR A 191 11.63 15.34 2.85
C TYR A 191 11.10 15.66 4.25
N GLY A 192 11.91 15.37 5.31
CA GLY A 192 11.56 15.66 6.70
C GLY A 192 10.46 14.76 7.24
N TYR A 193 10.49 13.48 6.86
CA TYR A 193 9.60 12.45 7.39
C TYR A 193 10.11 11.93 8.72
N LYS A 194 9.21 11.62 9.62
CA LYS A 194 9.45 10.70 10.73
C LYS A 194 9.38 9.28 10.18
N ILE A 195 10.33 8.44 10.57
CA ILE A 195 10.45 7.07 10.07
C ILE A 195 10.17 6.10 11.21
N SER A 196 9.27 5.16 11.00
CA SER A 196 9.11 3.98 11.84
C SER A 196 9.40 2.73 11.01
N VAL A 197 10.26 1.88 11.54
CA VAL A 197 10.57 0.57 10.95
C VAL A 197 10.11 -0.49 11.92
N ILE A 198 9.14 -1.28 11.51
CA ILE A 198 8.63 -2.44 12.22
C ILE A 198 9.23 -3.66 11.51
N ASP A 199 10.37 -4.12 12.02
CA ASP A 199 11.09 -5.26 11.42
C ASP A 199 10.73 -6.55 12.16
N LEU A 200 9.79 -7.31 11.59
CA LEU A 200 9.38 -8.62 12.11
C LEU A 200 10.31 -9.77 11.69
N ARG A 201 11.29 -9.49 10.84
CA ARG A 201 12.36 -10.44 10.49
C ARG A 201 13.49 -10.39 11.52
N ASN A 202 13.81 -9.17 11.98
CA ASN A 202 14.83 -8.90 12.99
C ASN A 202 14.27 -7.93 14.01
N PRO A 203 13.42 -8.39 14.94
CA PRO A 203 12.72 -7.51 15.88
C PRO A 203 13.68 -6.71 16.78
N THR A 204 14.89 -7.21 17.03
CA THR A 204 15.95 -6.49 17.75
C THR A 204 16.51 -5.28 16.98
N ARG A 205 16.26 -5.20 15.67
CA ARG A 205 16.59 -4.06 14.79
C ARG A 205 15.35 -3.32 14.34
N SER A 206 14.39 -3.21 15.23
CA SER A 206 13.11 -2.55 14.98
C SER A 206 12.94 -1.35 15.90
N HIS A 207 12.18 -0.37 15.46
CA HIS A 207 11.63 0.62 16.36
C HIS A 207 10.54 -0.03 17.23
N GLY A 208 10.27 0.53 18.41
CA GLY A 208 9.19 0.08 19.25
C GLY A 208 7.82 0.23 18.56
N ASN A 209 6.95 -0.72 18.84
CA ASN A 209 5.55 -0.69 18.39
C ASN A 209 4.65 -1.26 19.48
N ASN A 210 4.52 -0.51 20.57
CA ASN A 210 3.62 -0.86 21.65
C ASN A 210 2.15 -0.73 21.19
N LEU A 211 1.47 -1.84 21.13
CA LEU A 211 0.07 -1.87 20.70
C LEU A 211 -0.85 -1.04 21.62
N LEU A 212 -0.47 -0.84 22.89
CA LEU A 212 -1.23 -0.07 23.87
C LEU A 212 -0.90 1.44 23.86
N HIS A 213 -0.02 1.91 22.97
CA HIS A 213 0.51 3.28 22.98
C HIS A 213 -0.59 4.35 23.09
N LEU A 214 -1.64 4.28 22.25
CA LEU A 214 -2.74 5.27 22.32
C LEU A 214 -3.60 5.14 23.58
N VAL A 215 -3.78 3.92 24.09
CA VAL A 215 -4.48 3.72 25.39
C VAL A 215 -3.71 4.40 26.49
N ASN A 216 -2.41 4.13 26.58
CA ASN A 216 -1.50 4.70 27.60
C ASN A 216 -1.44 6.22 27.49
N LYS A 217 -1.32 6.77 26.28
CA LYS A 217 -1.33 8.21 26.02
C LYS A 217 -2.57 8.89 26.59
N TYR A 218 -3.75 8.39 26.26
CA TYR A 218 -5.00 8.99 26.69
C TYR A 218 -5.31 8.72 28.16
N MET A 219 -4.85 7.59 28.71
CA MET A 219 -4.94 7.34 30.15
C MET A 219 -4.07 8.31 30.94
N ASN A 220 -2.85 8.58 30.48
CA ASN A 220 -1.98 9.57 31.11
C ASN A 220 -2.56 10.98 31.05
N LEU A 221 -3.17 11.37 29.91
CA LEU A 221 -3.85 12.66 29.78
C LEU A 221 -5.05 12.76 30.74
N TYR A 222 -5.84 11.69 30.88
CA TYR A 222 -6.95 11.64 31.80
C TYR A 222 -6.48 11.76 33.27
N LYS A 223 -5.39 11.10 33.66
CA LYS A 223 -4.82 11.23 35.00
C LYS A 223 -4.34 12.66 35.31
N ALA A 224 -3.80 13.35 34.29
CA ALA A 224 -3.38 14.74 34.43
C ALA A 224 -4.55 15.73 34.50
N GLU A 225 -5.65 15.44 33.80
CA GLU A 225 -6.84 16.29 33.68
C GLU A 225 -8.13 15.44 33.85
N PRO A 226 -8.49 14.99 35.08
CA PRO A 226 -9.59 14.05 35.30
C PRO A 226 -10.97 14.60 34.94
N GLU A 227 -11.14 15.92 34.90
CA GLU A 227 -12.36 16.58 34.44
C GLU A 227 -12.61 16.44 32.95
N GLN A 228 -11.58 16.08 32.17
CA GLN A 228 -11.67 15.90 30.73
C GLN A 228 -12.06 14.45 30.37
N LEU A 229 -13.32 14.12 30.55
CA LEU A 229 -13.85 12.77 30.25
C LEU A 229 -13.56 12.28 28.83
N VAL A 230 -13.30 13.20 27.89
CA VAL A 230 -12.95 12.85 26.51
C VAL A 230 -11.68 12.01 26.44
N TYR A 231 -10.71 12.23 27.32
CA TYR A 231 -9.49 11.44 27.35
C TYR A 231 -9.76 10.00 27.80
N LYS A 232 -10.55 9.84 28.85
CA LYS A 232 -10.99 8.51 29.33
C LYS A 232 -11.76 7.76 28.22
N ALA A 233 -12.71 8.41 27.56
CA ALA A 233 -13.48 7.80 26.49
C ALA A 233 -12.60 7.36 25.30
N ARG A 234 -11.54 8.11 24.98
CA ARG A 234 -10.57 7.72 23.96
C ARG A 234 -9.72 6.52 24.37
N ALA A 235 -9.23 6.48 25.60
CA ALA A 235 -8.50 5.31 26.10
C ALA A 235 -9.37 4.05 26.03
N GLU A 236 -10.62 4.12 26.47
CA GLU A 236 -11.60 3.03 26.39
C GLU A 236 -11.84 2.57 24.93
N LYS A 237 -11.99 3.54 24.01
CA LYS A 237 -12.19 3.27 22.58
C LYS A 237 -11.00 2.52 21.98
N TYR A 238 -9.77 2.98 22.24
CA TYR A 238 -8.57 2.33 21.71
C TYR A 238 -8.33 0.96 22.34
N ALA A 239 -8.58 0.79 23.65
CA ALA A 239 -8.52 -0.51 24.31
C ALA A 239 -9.47 -1.53 23.64
N LYS A 240 -10.69 -1.09 23.33
CA LYS A 240 -11.68 -1.91 22.63
C LYS A 240 -11.25 -2.27 21.19
N ILE A 241 -10.65 -1.32 20.47
CA ILE A 241 -10.12 -1.56 19.11
C ILE A 241 -9.06 -2.67 19.13
N ILE A 242 -8.13 -2.59 20.08
CA ILE A 242 -7.02 -3.56 20.21
C ILE A 242 -7.57 -4.93 20.60
N SER A 243 -8.39 -5.00 21.67
CA SER A 243 -8.99 -6.25 22.15
C SER A 243 -9.75 -6.96 21.03
N LYS A 244 -10.61 -6.24 20.33
CA LYS A 244 -11.39 -6.77 19.21
C LYS A 244 -10.47 -7.27 18.08
N THR A 245 -9.42 -6.52 17.76
CA THR A 245 -8.48 -6.89 16.71
C THR A 245 -7.73 -8.18 17.06
N ILE A 246 -7.28 -8.34 18.31
CA ILE A 246 -6.57 -9.53 18.79
C ILE A 246 -7.48 -10.74 18.83
N ILE A 247 -8.67 -10.61 19.43
CA ILE A 247 -9.60 -11.74 19.61
C ILE A 247 -10.11 -12.28 18.27
N LEU A 248 -10.37 -11.39 17.30
CA LEU A 248 -10.88 -11.77 15.98
C LEU A 248 -9.79 -12.16 14.99
N SER A 249 -8.52 -11.97 15.32
CA SER A 249 -7.42 -12.23 14.39
C SER A 249 -7.38 -13.70 13.94
N GLY A 250 -7.36 -13.91 12.61
CA GLY A 250 -7.26 -15.23 11.99
C GLY A 250 -8.53 -16.08 12.04
N MET A 251 -9.70 -15.49 12.30
CA MET A 251 -10.97 -16.20 12.32
C MET A 251 -12.00 -15.61 11.35
N ASP A 252 -12.78 -16.49 10.74
CA ASP A 252 -14.01 -16.06 10.06
C ASP A 252 -15.12 -15.83 11.09
N SER A 253 -15.78 -14.69 11.03
CA SER A 253 -16.94 -14.36 11.89
C SER A 253 -18.07 -15.40 11.79
N ALA A 254 -18.18 -16.09 10.66
CA ALA A 254 -19.11 -17.21 10.47
C ALA A 254 -18.74 -18.48 11.27
N SER A 255 -17.49 -18.59 11.75
CA SER A 255 -17.00 -19.77 12.48
C SER A 255 -17.27 -19.74 13.99
N PHE A 256 -17.80 -18.65 14.54
CA PHE A 256 -18.03 -18.53 15.98
C PHE A 256 -19.11 -19.49 16.52
N GLY A 257 -20.17 -19.73 15.74
CA GLY A 257 -21.21 -20.70 16.11
C GLY A 257 -21.67 -20.56 17.56
N GLN A 258 -21.73 -21.69 18.27
CA GLN A 258 -22.10 -21.75 19.70
C GLN A 258 -21.03 -21.15 20.64
N ASN A 259 -19.82 -20.88 20.16
CA ASN A 259 -18.71 -20.34 20.96
C ASN A 259 -18.63 -18.82 20.95
N ALA A 260 -19.53 -18.09 20.26
CA ALA A 260 -19.53 -16.63 20.16
C ALA A 260 -19.44 -15.96 21.54
N TYR A 261 -20.15 -16.49 22.52
CA TYR A 261 -20.15 -15.99 23.90
C TYR A 261 -18.73 -15.94 24.52
N PHE A 262 -17.92 -17.00 24.32
CA PHE A 262 -16.57 -17.05 24.89
C PHE A 262 -15.65 -16.00 24.26
N TYR A 263 -15.80 -15.70 22.98
CA TYR A 263 -15.01 -14.67 22.30
C TYR A 263 -15.44 -13.26 22.73
N ASP A 264 -16.74 -12.99 22.87
CA ASP A 264 -17.25 -11.71 23.36
C ASP A 264 -16.82 -11.46 24.82
N ALA A 265 -16.91 -12.49 25.67
CA ALA A 265 -16.45 -12.42 27.05
C ALA A 265 -14.92 -12.25 27.15
N ALA A 266 -14.14 -12.91 26.25
CA ALA A 266 -12.69 -12.75 26.18
C ALA A 266 -12.30 -11.35 25.66
N GLU A 267 -13.04 -10.76 24.70
CA GLU A 267 -12.85 -9.36 24.27
C GLU A 267 -13.05 -8.40 25.45
N GLY A 268 -14.13 -8.60 26.21
CA GLY A 268 -14.42 -7.79 27.40
C GLY A 268 -13.36 -7.91 28.48
N LEU A 269 -12.91 -9.14 28.78
CA LEU A 269 -11.83 -9.41 29.73
C LEU A 269 -10.53 -8.73 29.29
N LEU A 270 -10.16 -8.88 28.02
CA LEU A 270 -8.95 -8.29 27.48
C LEU A 270 -9.02 -6.75 27.52
N THR A 271 -10.16 -6.17 27.15
CA THR A 271 -10.38 -4.72 27.25
C THR A 271 -10.21 -4.21 28.68
N ALA A 272 -10.83 -4.91 29.64
CA ALA A 272 -10.72 -4.58 31.07
C ALA A 272 -9.28 -4.64 31.54
N THR A 273 -8.54 -5.72 31.21
CA THR A 273 -7.15 -5.90 31.66
C THR A 273 -6.22 -4.87 31.00
N ILE A 274 -6.42 -4.53 29.73
CA ILE A 274 -5.68 -3.45 29.05
C ILE A 274 -5.87 -2.12 29.80
N LEU A 275 -7.10 -1.78 30.17
CA LEU A 275 -7.38 -0.55 30.91
C LEU A 275 -6.71 -0.57 32.28
N LEU A 276 -6.77 -1.68 33.02
CA LEU A 276 -6.12 -1.81 34.34
C LEU A 276 -4.61 -1.67 34.24
N VAL A 277 -3.97 -2.33 33.28
CA VAL A 277 -2.52 -2.21 33.06
C VAL A 277 -2.14 -0.77 32.69
N SER A 278 -2.90 -0.13 31.80
CA SER A 278 -2.64 1.26 31.38
C SER A 278 -2.89 2.27 32.51
N GLU A 279 -3.80 1.97 33.43
CA GLU A 279 -4.17 2.89 34.52
C GLU A 279 -3.30 2.72 35.75
N PHE A 280 -3.00 1.51 36.18
CA PHE A 280 -2.39 1.23 37.50
C PHE A 280 -0.95 0.71 37.47
N CYS A 281 -0.41 0.28 36.30
CA CYS A 281 0.99 -0.17 36.23
C CYS A 281 1.94 0.98 35.90
N GLU A 282 3.24 0.74 36.10
CA GLU A 282 4.27 1.70 35.73
C GLU A 282 4.38 1.86 34.20
N PRO A 283 4.83 3.02 33.71
CA PRO A 283 4.85 3.29 32.25
C PRO A 283 5.58 2.23 31.42
N GLU A 284 6.69 1.68 31.94
CA GLU A 284 7.52 0.67 31.27
C GLU A 284 6.87 -0.72 31.23
N GLU A 285 5.87 -0.95 32.06
CA GLU A 285 5.11 -2.20 32.14
C GLU A 285 3.84 -2.21 31.27
N ARG A 286 3.47 -1.07 30.68
CA ARG A 286 2.18 -0.89 29.98
C ARG A 286 2.22 -1.38 28.54
N HIS A 287 2.30 -2.68 28.35
CA HIS A 287 2.35 -3.33 27.03
C HIS A 287 1.59 -4.66 27.03
N ILE A 288 1.38 -5.22 25.83
CA ILE A 288 0.51 -6.39 25.62
C ILE A 288 1.04 -7.66 26.34
N VAL A 289 2.35 -7.81 26.52
CA VAL A 289 2.93 -8.96 27.21
C VAL A 289 2.63 -8.90 28.72
N SER A 290 2.61 -7.71 29.33
CA SER A 290 2.13 -7.52 30.71
C SER A 290 0.65 -7.89 30.84
N VAL A 291 -0.18 -7.55 29.86
CA VAL A 291 -1.59 -7.95 29.86
C VAL A 291 -1.72 -9.48 29.85
N PHE A 292 -0.93 -10.17 29.02
CA PHE A 292 -0.88 -11.64 29.03
C PHE A 292 -0.53 -12.16 30.44
N LYS A 293 0.55 -11.67 31.01
CA LYS A 293 1.05 -12.10 32.32
C LYS A 293 0.00 -11.89 33.42
N ILE A 294 -0.64 -10.72 33.47
CA ILE A 294 -1.72 -10.43 34.42
C ILE A 294 -2.87 -11.43 34.25
N ILE A 295 -3.37 -11.67 33.03
CA ILE A 295 -4.45 -12.64 32.80
C ILE A 295 -4.03 -14.05 33.27
N GLN A 296 -2.79 -14.45 32.99
CA GLN A 296 -2.26 -15.74 33.46
C GLN A 296 -2.20 -15.85 34.99
N GLU A 297 -1.73 -14.80 35.67
CA GLU A 297 -1.66 -14.76 37.13
C GLU A 297 -3.05 -14.72 37.79
N LEU A 298 -4.06 -14.16 37.11
CA LEU A 298 -5.44 -14.14 37.57
C LEU A 298 -6.17 -15.50 37.47
N LEU A 299 -5.57 -16.46 36.75
CA LEU A 299 -6.02 -17.87 36.74
C LEU A 299 -5.61 -18.63 38.01
N ALA A 300 -4.66 -18.11 38.78
CA ALA A 300 -4.21 -18.78 40.00
C ALA A 300 -5.38 -19.04 40.97
N PRO A 301 -5.40 -20.18 41.66
CA PRO A 301 -6.43 -20.49 42.63
C PRO A 301 -6.44 -19.47 43.79
N THR A 302 -7.59 -19.27 44.36
CA THR A 302 -7.81 -18.38 45.51
C THR A 302 -8.19 -19.17 46.74
N ASN A 303 -7.84 -18.65 47.92
CA ASN A 303 -8.25 -19.21 49.21
C ASN A 303 -9.71 -18.84 49.59
N LYS A 304 -10.35 -17.92 48.86
CA LYS A 304 -11.75 -17.53 49.08
C LYS A 304 -12.68 -18.43 48.24
N LYS A 305 -13.51 -19.24 48.92
CA LYS A 305 -14.49 -20.09 48.26
C LYS A 305 -15.43 -19.29 47.35
N GLY A 306 -15.57 -19.76 46.09
CA GLY A 306 -16.52 -19.24 45.13
C GLY A 306 -16.10 -17.96 44.38
N LYS A 307 -14.86 -17.48 44.53
CA LYS A 307 -14.32 -16.36 43.75
C LYS A 307 -12.94 -16.71 43.19
N ASN A 308 -12.71 -16.33 41.95
CA ASN A 308 -11.37 -16.37 41.35
C ASN A 308 -10.59 -15.07 41.62
N GLN A 309 -9.30 -15.06 41.29
CA GLN A 309 -8.42 -13.90 41.51
C GLN A 309 -8.89 -12.67 40.73
N PHE A 310 -9.45 -12.85 39.55
CA PHE A 310 -9.99 -11.74 38.74
C PHE A 310 -11.19 -11.07 39.41
N GLN A 311 -12.11 -11.88 39.92
CA GLN A 311 -13.28 -11.37 40.66
C GLN A 311 -12.85 -10.64 41.93
N LEU A 312 -11.85 -11.16 42.65
CA LEU A 312 -11.29 -10.49 43.82
C LEU A 312 -10.68 -9.13 43.48
N LEU A 313 -9.95 -9.05 42.37
CA LEU A 313 -9.38 -7.79 41.90
C LEU A 313 -10.48 -6.76 41.59
N MET A 314 -11.54 -7.21 40.89
CA MET A 314 -12.66 -6.35 40.51
C MET A 314 -13.48 -5.87 41.70
N ASP A 315 -13.53 -6.60 42.82
CA ASP A 315 -14.21 -6.19 44.03
C ASP A 315 -13.61 -4.90 44.66
N TYR A 316 -12.34 -4.62 44.44
CA TYR A 316 -11.66 -3.43 44.95
C TYR A 316 -11.83 -2.19 44.05
N LEU A 317 -12.42 -2.36 42.87
CA LEU A 317 -12.74 -1.24 42.00
C LEU A 317 -14.11 -0.67 42.34
N PRO A 318 -14.34 0.65 42.20
CA PRO A 318 -15.66 1.25 42.26
C PRO A 318 -16.67 0.59 41.32
N ASP A 319 -17.96 0.61 41.65
CA ASP A 319 -18.99 -0.04 40.84
C ASP A 319 -19.18 0.61 39.44
N ASP A 320 -18.85 1.88 39.34
CA ASP A 320 -18.88 2.66 38.09
C ASP A 320 -17.59 2.58 37.29
N HIS A 321 -16.59 1.83 37.76
CA HIS A 321 -15.32 1.69 37.05
C HIS A 321 -15.47 0.92 35.73
N LYS A 322 -15.00 1.48 34.62
CA LYS A 322 -15.24 0.94 33.27
C LYS A 322 -14.63 -0.44 33.03
N ALA A 323 -13.48 -0.75 33.62
CA ALA A 323 -12.91 -2.09 33.54
C ALA A 323 -13.87 -3.16 34.08
N LYS A 324 -14.60 -2.86 35.17
CA LYS A 324 -15.63 -3.74 35.74
C LYS A 324 -16.80 -3.96 34.78
N TRP A 325 -17.23 -2.89 34.08
CA TRP A 325 -18.32 -2.98 33.10
C TRP A 325 -17.91 -3.77 31.86
N PHE A 326 -16.72 -3.54 31.31
CA PHE A 326 -16.22 -4.32 30.18
C PHE A 326 -16.04 -5.81 30.52
N ALA A 327 -15.59 -6.10 31.74
CA ALA A 327 -15.46 -7.47 32.22
C ALA A 327 -16.79 -8.15 32.58
N GLY A 328 -17.92 -7.42 32.56
CA GLY A 328 -19.20 -7.89 33.08
C GLY A 328 -19.66 -9.24 32.56
N ALA A 329 -19.50 -9.52 31.26
CA ALA A 329 -19.82 -10.81 30.67
C ALA A 329 -18.94 -11.94 31.26
N ALA A 330 -17.64 -11.69 31.43
CA ALA A 330 -16.72 -12.64 32.04
C ALA A 330 -16.97 -12.83 33.53
N LEU A 331 -17.27 -11.74 34.28
CA LEU A 331 -17.54 -11.79 35.72
C LEU A 331 -18.78 -12.56 36.09
N ASN A 332 -19.80 -12.54 35.25
CA ASN A 332 -21.10 -13.21 35.48
C ASN A 332 -21.13 -14.67 35.02
N THR A 333 -20.01 -15.24 34.61
CA THR A 333 -19.92 -16.64 34.21
C THR A 333 -19.66 -17.58 35.40
N ALA A 334 -20.13 -18.83 35.29
CA ALA A 334 -19.73 -19.89 36.21
C ALA A 334 -18.18 -20.07 36.18
N GLU A 335 -17.59 -20.52 37.29
CA GLU A 335 -16.14 -20.66 37.45
C GLU A 335 -15.48 -21.46 36.31
N GLN A 336 -16.11 -22.56 35.88
CA GLN A 336 -15.64 -23.40 34.80
C GLN A 336 -15.66 -22.66 33.44
N SER A 337 -16.68 -21.86 33.17
CA SER A 337 -16.80 -21.07 31.95
C SER A 337 -15.82 -19.90 31.96
N MET A 338 -15.52 -19.33 33.12
CA MET A 338 -14.51 -18.26 33.27
C MET A 338 -13.12 -18.77 32.90
N SER A 339 -12.76 -19.98 33.30
CA SER A 339 -11.49 -20.60 32.87
C SER A 339 -11.40 -20.73 31.34
N SER A 340 -12.53 -21.04 30.69
CA SER A 340 -12.59 -21.11 29.22
C SER A 340 -12.44 -19.73 28.56
N VAL A 341 -13.05 -18.69 29.12
CA VAL A 341 -12.88 -17.30 28.66
C VAL A 341 -11.43 -16.85 28.76
N MET A 342 -10.79 -17.07 29.91
CA MET A 342 -9.37 -16.73 30.14
C MET A 342 -8.45 -17.52 29.20
N SER A 343 -8.68 -18.83 29.05
CA SER A 343 -7.91 -19.67 28.13
C SER A 343 -8.05 -19.21 26.68
N THR A 344 -9.23 -18.74 26.29
CA THR A 344 -9.45 -18.13 24.95
C THR A 344 -8.62 -16.88 24.78
N ALA A 345 -8.63 -15.95 25.73
CA ALA A 345 -7.81 -14.74 25.70
C ALA A 345 -6.31 -15.08 25.65
N LEU A 346 -5.84 -15.98 26.53
CA LEU A 346 -4.43 -16.39 26.60
C LEU A 346 -3.97 -17.08 25.31
N SER A 347 -4.79 -17.92 24.69
CA SER A 347 -4.43 -18.58 23.43
C SER A 347 -4.16 -17.57 22.30
N ARG A 348 -4.88 -16.45 22.30
CA ARG A 348 -4.66 -15.34 21.34
C ARG A 348 -3.40 -14.55 21.67
N LEU A 349 -3.15 -14.32 22.95
CA LEU A 349 -1.99 -13.57 23.41
C LEU A 349 -0.68 -14.37 23.37
N ASN A 350 -0.75 -15.71 23.36
CA ASN A 350 0.43 -16.58 23.30
C ASN A 350 1.34 -16.31 22.09
N ALA A 351 0.76 -15.83 20.99
CA ALA A 351 1.50 -15.48 19.79
C ALA A 351 2.44 -14.26 19.96
N PHE A 352 2.32 -13.50 21.04
CA PHE A 352 3.19 -12.36 21.37
C PHE A 352 4.38 -12.74 22.25
N LEU A 353 4.42 -13.97 22.74
CA LEU A 353 5.44 -14.46 23.67
C LEU A 353 6.67 -14.98 22.93
N ASP A 354 7.48 -14.05 22.47
CA ASP A 354 8.75 -14.33 21.83
C ASP A 354 9.72 -13.23 22.27
N SER A 355 10.87 -13.60 22.82
CA SER A 355 11.83 -12.65 23.40
C SER A 355 12.36 -11.62 22.40
N GLU A 356 12.38 -11.95 21.10
CA GLU A 356 12.73 -10.99 20.05
C GLU A 356 11.56 -10.04 19.76
N LEU A 357 10.31 -10.58 19.70
CA LEU A 357 9.12 -9.75 19.52
C LEU A 357 8.88 -8.80 20.69
N GLU A 358 9.24 -9.17 21.91
CA GLU A 358 9.16 -8.30 23.08
C GLU A 358 10.01 -7.05 22.90
N GLN A 359 11.16 -7.12 22.22
CA GLN A 359 11.99 -5.95 21.89
C GLN A 359 11.28 -4.96 20.95
N LEU A 360 10.25 -5.40 20.27
CA LEU A 360 9.39 -4.55 19.45
C LEU A 360 8.14 -4.11 20.21
N LEU A 361 7.43 -5.04 20.87
CA LEU A 361 6.08 -4.82 21.41
C LEU A 361 6.05 -4.14 22.77
N CYS A 362 7.14 -4.22 23.55
CA CYS A 362 7.20 -3.68 24.90
C CYS A 362 7.77 -2.26 24.98
N PHE A 363 8.10 -1.65 23.84
CA PHE A 363 8.69 -0.31 23.78
C PHE A 363 7.81 0.65 23.00
N ASP A 364 7.85 1.92 23.37
CA ASP A 364 6.97 2.95 22.86
C ASP A 364 7.01 3.11 21.33
N THR A 365 5.84 3.45 20.79
CA THR A 365 5.61 3.72 19.38
C THR A 365 5.94 5.17 19.04
N GLU A 366 6.90 5.41 18.17
CA GLU A 366 7.24 6.78 17.75
C GLU A 366 6.16 7.40 16.86
N ILE A 367 5.53 6.60 16.01
CA ILE A 367 4.51 7.04 15.05
C ILE A 367 3.19 6.32 15.33
N ASP A 368 2.36 6.93 16.14
CA ASP A 368 0.98 6.52 16.32
C ASP A 368 0.08 6.97 15.15
N ALA A 369 -1.17 6.52 15.11
CA ALA A 369 -2.10 6.86 14.04
C ALA A 369 -2.39 8.37 13.96
N GLU A 370 -2.38 9.09 15.07
CA GLU A 370 -2.61 10.53 15.10
C GLU A 370 -1.46 11.29 14.44
N LYS A 371 -0.21 10.96 14.79
CA LYS A 371 0.98 11.51 14.13
C LYS A 371 1.00 11.13 12.65
N PHE A 372 0.69 9.87 12.33
CA PHE A 372 0.64 9.39 10.94
C PHE A 372 -0.34 10.20 10.09
N CYS A 373 -1.49 10.58 10.62
CA CYS A 373 -2.50 11.36 9.90
C CYS A 373 -2.17 12.86 9.82
N ASN A 374 -1.50 13.42 10.82
CA ASN A 374 -1.33 14.86 10.96
C ASN A 374 0.07 15.36 10.54
N GLU A 375 1.07 14.49 10.52
CA GLU A 375 2.45 14.81 10.19
C GLU A 375 2.91 14.06 8.94
N LYS A 376 4.15 14.30 8.51
CA LYS A 376 4.77 13.51 7.44
C LYS A 376 5.45 12.30 8.04
N CYS A 377 4.81 11.16 7.91
CA CYS A 377 5.29 9.91 8.48
C CYS A 377 5.41 8.82 7.43
N ALA A 378 6.42 7.97 7.60
CA ALA A 378 6.60 6.76 6.81
C ALA A 378 6.79 5.56 7.74
N ILE A 379 5.89 4.58 7.62
CA ILE A 379 5.96 3.32 8.36
C ILE A 379 6.38 2.22 7.38
N PHE A 380 7.45 1.52 7.69
CA PHE A 380 7.95 0.38 6.93
C PHE A 380 7.77 -0.89 7.75
N ILE A 381 6.98 -1.83 7.23
CA ILE A 381 6.77 -3.14 7.87
C ILE A 381 7.59 -4.17 7.09
N VAL A 382 8.71 -4.60 7.68
CA VAL A 382 9.56 -5.64 7.10
C VAL A 382 9.04 -6.99 7.50
N MET A 383 8.65 -7.78 6.50
CA MET A 383 7.98 -9.07 6.70
C MET A 383 8.97 -10.23 6.60
N PRO A 384 8.91 -11.23 7.49
CA PRO A 384 9.71 -12.44 7.37
C PRO A 384 9.11 -13.37 6.30
N GLU A 385 9.84 -13.65 5.24
CA GLU A 385 9.40 -14.65 4.23
C GLU A 385 9.45 -16.08 4.79
N GLU A 386 10.27 -16.31 5.81
CA GLU A 386 10.66 -17.65 6.30
C GLU A 386 9.88 -18.08 7.54
N ASN A 387 9.23 -17.15 8.24
CA ASN A 387 8.49 -17.45 9.49
C ASN A 387 7.01 -17.08 9.37
N PRO A 388 6.14 -18.01 8.95
CA PRO A 388 4.71 -17.77 8.84
C PRO A 388 4.04 -17.39 10.16
N ASN A 389 4.62 -17.81 11.30
CA ASN A 389 4.05 -17.55 12.63
C ASN A 389 4.03 -16.06 13.00
N THR A 390 4.91 -15.24 12.43
CA THR A 390 4.93 -13.80 12.65
C THR A 390 4.14 -13.00 11.62
N PHE A 391 3.66 -13.64 10.54
CA PHE A 391 2.83 -12.96 9.55
C PHE A 391 1.53 -12.41 10.13
N PHE A 392 0.92 -13.10 11.13
CA PHE A 392 -0.30 -12.59 11.76
C PHE A 392 -0.08 -11.18 12.35
N MET A 393 1.13 -10.88 12.85
CA MET A 393 1.49 -9.56 13.37
C MET A 393 1.36 -8.47 12.31
N VAL A 394 1.75 -8.75 11.06
CA VAL A 394 1.59 -7.79 9.96
C VAL A 394 0.11 -7.44 9.77
N SER A 395 -0.76 -8.47 9.72
CA SER A 395 -2.19 -8.28 9.58
C SER A 395 -2.79 -7.53 10.76
N LEU A 396 -2.36 -7.86 11.97
CA LEU A 396 -2.77 -7.21 13.21
C LEU A 396 -2.41 -5.71 13.20
N ILE A 397 -1.16 -5.38 12.90
CA ILE A 397 -0.65 -4.00 12.87
C ILE A 397 -1.39 -3.18 11.80
N ILE A 398 -1.58 -3.75 10.59
CA ILE A 398 -2.33 -3.07 9.52
C ILE A 398 -3.78 -2.81 9.94
N GLN A 399 -4.45 -3.80 10.54
CA GLN A 399 -5.84 -3.67 11.02
C GLN A 399 -5.95 -2.64 12.14
N GLN A 400 -5.05 -2.68 13.11
CA GLN A 400 -5.03 -1.73 14.21
C GLN A 400 -4.83 -0.31 13.67
N LEU A 401 -3.78 -0.08 12.90
CA LEU A 401 -3.49 1.23 12.31
C LEU A 401 -4.66 1.75 11.47
N TYR A 402 -5.29 0.88 10.67
CA TYR A 402 -6.48 1.24 9.91
C TYR A 402 -7.63 1.72 10.80
N ARG A 403 -7.97 0.96 11.85
CA ARG A 403 -9.07 1.31 12.77
C ARG A 403 -8.80 2.60 13.54
N GLU A 404 -7.56 2.78 13.96
CA GLU A 404 -7.12 4.01 14.63
C GLU A 404 -7.18 5.22 13.69
N ILE A 405 -6.75 5.07 12.42
CA ILE A 405 -6.87 6.11 11.39
C ILE A 405 -8.34 6.49 11.14
N LEU A 406 -9.25 5.52 11.12
CA LEU A 406 -10.68 5.82 10.99
C LEU A 406 -11.17 6.63 12.18
N SER A 407 -10.73 6.29 13.40
CA SER A 407 -11.05 7.07 14.60
C SER A 407 -10.58 8.53 14.48
N VAL A 408 -9.34 8.73 14.00
CA VAL A 408 -8.80 10.07 13.77
C VAL A 408 -9.59 10.82 12.69
N ALA A 409 -9.99 10.14 11.61
CA ALA A 409 -10.80 10.74 10.56
C ALA A 409 -12.16 11.18 11.08
N ASP A 410 -12.83 10.34 11.89
CA ASP A 410 -14.14 10.66 12.48
C ASP A 410 -14.05 11.89 13.38
N GLU A 411 -13.00 12.03 14.17
CA GLU A 411 -12.75 13.22 15.01
C GLU A 411 -12.45 14.48 14.16
N ASN A 412 -11.94 14.33 12.96
CA ASN A 412 -11.72 15.42 12.01
C ASN A 412 -12.92 15.69 11.07
N GLY A 413 -14.12 15.28 11.45
CA GLY A 413 -15.34 15.49 10.66
C GLY A 413 -15.49 14.50 9.49
N GLY A 414 -14.97 13.30 9.65
CA GLY A 414 -15.12 12.18 8.71
C GLY A 414 -14.05 12.11 7.61
N VAL A 415 -13.09 13.05 7.55
CA VAL A 415 -12.08 13.11 6.49
C VAL A 415 -10.71 13.51 7.05
N LEU A 416 -9.67 12.80 6.67
CA LEU A 416 -8.29 13.15 7.03
C LEU A 416 -7.87 14.49 6.39
N LYS A 417 -7.14 15.30 7.15
CA LYS A 417 -6.56 16.57 6.65
C LYS A 417 -5.55 16.34 5.53
N ASN A 418 -4.72 15.30 5.68
CA ASN A 418 -3.72 14.88 4.71
C ASN A 418 -4.09 13.51 4.15
N ARG A 419 -3.74 13.24 2.88
CA ARG A 419 -3.94 11.90 2.32
C ARG A 419 -2.90 10.95 2.89
N CYS A 420 -3.37 9.79 3.34
CA CYS A 420 -2.53 8.68 3.74
C CYS A 420 -2.62 7.54 2.71
N VAL A 421 -1.54 6.80 2.52
CA VAL A 421 -1.51 5.68 1.58
C VAL A 421 -0.84 4.46 2.17
N PHE A 422 -1.46 3.29 2.00
CA PHE A 422 -0.90 1.98 2.31
C PHE A 422 -0.46 1.31 1.03
N PHE A 423 0.84 1.19 0.82
CA PHE A 423 1.42 0.38 -0.25
C PHE A 423 1.67 -1.03 0.28
N CYS A 424 0.77 -1.94 0.02
CA CYS A 424 0.84 -3.29 0.55
C CYS A 424 1.49 -4.22 -0.49
N ASP A 425 2.84 -4.24 -0.52
CA ASP A 425 3.56 -5.17 -1.41
C ASP A 425 3.35 -6.61 -0.93
N GLU A 426 3.24 -7.53 -1.86
CA GLU A 426 2.93 -8.94 -1.65
C GLU A 426 1.64 -9.18 -0.81
N TRP A 427 0.61 -8.34 -1.00
CA TRP A 427 -0.69 -8.48 -0.32
C TRP A 427 -1.29 -9.89 -0.42
N GLY A 428 -1.08 -10.56 -1.55
CA GLY A 428 -1.61 -11.89 -1.79
C GLY A 428 -0.93 -13.01 -0.98
N THR A 429 0.20 -12.72 -0.32
CA THR A 429 0.90 -13.67 0.57
C THR A 429 0.67 -13.38 2.03
N LEU A 430 0.15 -12.19 2.37
CA LEU A 430 -0.24 -11.87 3.74
C LEU A 430 -1.34 -12.81 4.24
N PRO A 431 -1.37 -13.11 5.53
CA PRO A 431 -2.53 -13.75 6.13
C PRO A 431 -3.78 -12.91 5.89
N LYS A 432 -4.94 -13.57 5.89
CA LYS A 432 -6.22 -12.88 5.77
C LYS A 432 -6.30 -11.73 6.79
N ILE A 433 -6.64 -10.56 6.31
CA ILE A 433 -7.01 -9.42 7.14
C ILE A 433 -8.53 -9.44 7.25
N ASP A 434 -9.06 -9.80 8.41
CA ASP A 434 -10.49 -10.08 8.58
C ASP A 434 -11.41 -8.89 8.24
N SER A 435 -10.90 -7.67 8.38
CA SER A 435 -11.63 -6.46 8.03
C SER A 435 -11.30 -5.90 6.65
N ALA A 436 -10.60 -6.65 5.78
CA ALA A 436 -10.13 -6.13 4.49
C ALA A 436 -11.28 -5.58 3.63
N GLU A 437 -12.39 -6.29 3.50
CA GLU A 437 -13.54 -5.83 2.73
C GLU A 437 -14.07 -4.48 3.23
N MET A 438 -14.18 -4.32 4.56
CA MET A 438 -14.55 -3.04 5.19
C MET A 438 -13.47 -1.98 4.99
N MET A 439 -12.18 -2.35 5.03
CA MET A 439 -11.09 -1.43 4.77
C MET A 439 -11.21 -0.79 3.39
N PHE A 440 -11.48 -1.58 2.37
CA PHE A 440 -11.62 -1.07 1.00
C PHE A 440 -12.92 -0.28 0.78
N SER A 441 -14.02 -0.64 1.43
CA SER A 441 -15.28 0.08 1.27
C SER A 441 -15.33 1.41 2.05
N ALA A 442 -14.78 1.47 3.26
CA ALA A 442 -14.93 2.61 4.15
C ALA A 442 -13.83 3.67 4.04
N SER A 443 -12.58 3.28 3.75
CA SER A 443 -11.43 4.20 3.88
C SER A 443 -11.30 5.22 2.75
N ARG A 444 -11.85 4.93 1.56
CA ARG A 444 -11.77 5.84 0.40
C ARG A 444 -12.30 7.25 0.70
N SER A 445 -13.50 7.33 1.25
CA SER A 445 -14.14 8.63 1.59
C SER A 445 -13.39 9.41 2.65
N ARG A 446 -12.54 8.74 3.42
CA ARG A 446 -11.73 9.32 4.50
C ARG A 446 -10.34 9.76 4.07
N ARG A 447 -9.99 9.67 2.76
CA ARG A 447 -8.66 9.94 2.18
C ARG A 447 -7.56 8.98 2.63
N LEU A 448 -7.91 7.80 3.10
CA LEU A 448 -6.97 6.70 3.26
C LEU A 448 -7.02 5.84 1.99
N GLN A 449 -5.93 5.81 1.24
CA GLN A 449 -5.81 5.05 0.01
C GLN A 449 -5.09 3.74 0.29
N ILE A 450 -5.68 2.62 -0.09
CA ILE A 450 -5.07 1.28 0.02
C ILE A 450 -4.68 0.80 -1.37
N VAL A 451 -3.47 0.29 -1.48
CA VAL A 451 -2.86 -0.13 -2.73
C VAL A 451 -2.28 -1.53 -2.59
N PRO A 452 -3.12 -2.57 -2.72
CA PRO A 452 -2.62 -3.93 -2.77
C PRO A 452 -1.79 -4.17 -4.04
N ILE A 453 -0.65 -4.82 -3.85
CA ILE A 453 0.25 -5.24 -4.92
C ILE A 453 0.27 -6.77 -4.91
N ILE A 454 -0.24 -7.40 -5.97
CA ILE A 454 -0.42 -8.85 -6.07
C ILE A 454 0.23 -9.41 -7.33
N GLN A 455 0.39 -10.72 -7.36
CA GLN A 455 0.92 -11.41 -8.55
C GLN A 455 -0.20 -11.97 -9.43
N SER A 456 -1.33 -12.36 -8.84
CA SER A 456 -2.50 -12.91 -9.54
C SER A 456 -3.77 -12.76 -8.70
N PHE A 457 -4.93 -12.80 -9.34
CA PHE A 457 -6.23 -12.83 -8.64
C PHE A 457 -6.42 -14.07 -7.79
N ALA A 458 -5.86 -15.21 -8.22
CA ALA A 458 -5.91 -16.45 -7.45
C ALA A 458 -5.32 -16.34 -6.03
N GLN A 459 -4.37 -15.40 -5.81
CA GLN A 459 -3.86 -15.12 -4.46
C GLN A 459 -4.92 -14.46 -3.57
N LEU A 460 -5.72 -13.54 -4.11
CA LEU A 460 -6.84 -12.93 -3.37
C LEU A 460 -7.93 -13.96 -3.07
N GLU A 461 -8.32 -14.74 -4.07
CA GLU A 461 -9.33 -15.79 -3.91
C GLU A 461 -8.93 -16.84 -2.89
N LYS A 462 -7.64 -17.20 -2.83
CA LYS A 462 -7.12 -18.11 -1.80
C LYS A 462 -7.32 -17.58 -0.38
N ASN A 463 -7.11 -16.28 -0.16
CA ASN A 463 -7.13 -15.67 1.17
C ASN A 463 -8.53 -15.21 1.58
N TYR A 464 -9.33 -14.71 0.66
CA TYR A 464 -10.61 -14.04 0.95
C TYR A 464 -11.83 -14.80 0.40
N GLY A 465 -11.62 -15.93 -0.26
CA GLY A 465 -12.67 -16.58 -1.06
C GLY A 465 -12.99 -15.74 -2.30
N LYS A 466 -13.86 -16.27 -3.16
CA LYS A 466 -14.23 -15.59 -4.40
C LYS A 466 -14.99 -14.29 -4.13
N GLU A 467 -15.97 -14.32 -3.23
CA GLU A 467 -16.82 -13.16 -2.91
C GLU A 467 -16.01 -12.04 -2.27
N GLY A 468 -15.17 -12.34 -1.27
CA GLY A 468 -14.32 -11.34 -0.63
C GLY A 468 -13.26 -10.76 -1.57
N ALA A 469 -12.70 -11.58 -2.47
CA ALA A 469 -11.79 -11.10 -3.51
C ALA A 469 -12.50 -10.15 -4.49
N ASP A 470 -13.71 -10.47 -4.91
CA ASP A 470 -14.53 -9.61 -5.80
C ASP A 470 -14.84 -8.28 -5.11
N VAL A 471 -15.21 -8.27 -3.81
CA VAL A 471 -15.42 -7.03 -3.04
C VAL A 471 -14.17 -6.14 -3.02
N ILE A 472 -13.00 -6.72 -2.81
CA ILE A 472 -11.72 -5.97 -2.83
C ILE A 472 -11.45 -5.39 -4.21
N ILE A 473 -11.64 -6.19 -5.27
CA ILE A 473 -11.42 -5.76 -6.66
C ILE A 473 -12.37 -4.64 -7.07
N ASP A 474 -13.66 -4.77 -6.76
CA ASP A 474 -14.69 -3.78 -7.11
C ASP A 474 -14.48 -2.43 -6.43
N ASN A 475 -13.90 -2.44 -5.23
CA ASN A 475 -13.53 -1.20 -4.52
C ASN A 475 -12.21 -0.58 -5.03
N THR A 476 -11.39 -1.31 -5.82
CA THR A 476 -10.19 -0.76 -6.45
C THR A 476 -10.50 -0.15 -7.80
N GLN A 477 -10.93 1.10 -7.82
CA GLN A 477 -11.35 1.82 -9.03
C GLN A 477 -10.23 2.13 -10.03
N LEU A 478 -8.98 1.96 -9.61
CA LEU A 478 -7.79 2.12 -10.43
C LEU A 478 -7.00 0.81 -10.46
N THR A 479 -6.90 0.17 -11.61
CA THR A 479 -6.13 -1.07 -11.78
C THR A 479 -4.97 -0.84 -12.72
N ILE A 480 -3.76 -1.19 -12.28
CA ILE A 480 -2.52 -1.10 -13.07
C ILE A 480 -1.98 -2.52 -13.20
N PHE A 481 -1.79 -2.99 -14.41
CA PHE A 481 -1.36 -4.35 -14.64
C PHE A 481 -0.40 -4.50 -15.80
N GLY A 482 0.47 -5.51 -15.72
CA GLY A 482 1.39 -5.81 -16.80
C GLY A 482 2.26 -7.02 -16.53
N GLY A 483 2.44 -7.84 -17.56
CA GLY A 483 3.24 -9.05 -17.51
C GLY A 483 2.63 -10.13 -16.60
N PHE A 484 2.20 -11.23 -17.19
CA PHE A 484 1.63 -12.37 -16.48
C PHE A 484 2.45 -13.62 -16.73
N ALA A 485 2.41 -14.56 -15.79
CA ALA A 485 2.96 -15.89 -16.02
C ALA A 485 2.23 -16.57 -17.20
N PRO A 486 2.90 -17.44 -17.96
CA PRO A 486 2.31 -18.07 -19.15
C PRO A 486 0.97 -18.77 -18.88
N ASN A 487 0.80 -19.37 -17.71
CA ASN A 487 -0.41 -20.11 -17.33
C ASN A 487 -1.36 -19.31 -16.43
N SER A 488 -1.19 -17.98 -16.32
CA SER A 488 -2.02 -17.16 -15.44
C SER A 488 -3.42 -16.94 -16.03
N THR A 489 -4.46 -17.28 -15.27
CA THR A 489 -5.86 -16.97 -15.57
C THR A 489 -6.19 -15.48 -15.43
N SER A 490 -5.37 -14.73 -14.66
CA SER A 490 -5.55 -13.28 -14.49
C SER A 490 -5.50 -12.51 -15.81
N ALA A 491 -4.73 -13.00 -16.80
CA ALA A 491 -4.70 -12.41 -18.13
C ALA A 491 -6.06 -12.54 -18.86
N GLU A 492 -6.79 -13.61 -18.64
CA GLU A 492 -8.12 -13.84 -19.23
C GLU A 492 -9.16 -12.94 -18.59
N VAL A 493 -9.15 -12.83 -17.26
CA VAL A 493 -10.04 -11.93 -16.51
C VAL A 493 -9.83 -10.48 -16.97
N LEU A 494 -8.58 -10.03 -17.05
CA LEU A 494 -8.28 -8.66 -17.47
C LEU A 494 -8.51 -8.39 -18.95
N SER A 495 -8.33 -9.38 -19.81
CA SER A 495 -8.71 -9.28 -21.23
C SER A 495 -10.22 -9.04 -21.38
N LYS A 496 -11.05 -9.78 -20.63
CA LYS A 496 -12.51 -9.57 -20.59
C LYS A 496 -12.87 -8.20 -20.01
N ALA A 497 -12.22 -7.77 -18.93
CA ALA A 497 -12.46 -6.46 -18.31
C ALA A 497 -12.09 -5.28 -19.23
N LEU A 498 -11.11 -5.44 -20.13
CA LEU A 498 -10.79 -4.44 -21.15
C LEU A 498 -11.88 -4.30 -22.21
N GLY A 499 -12.75 -5.28 -22.33
CA GLY A 499 -13.85 -5.32 -23.30
C GLY A 499 -13.39 -5.65 -24.72
N SER A 500 -14.36 -5.71 -25.61
CA SER A 500 -14.20 -6.09 -27.02
C SER A 500 -14.48 -4.93 -27.96
N ARG A 501 -13.94 -5.02 -29.15
CA ARG A 501 -14.17 -4.09 -30.27
C ARG A 501 -14.54 -4.84 -31.53
N THR A 502 -15.31 -4.18 -32.38
CA THR A 502 -15.64 -4.68 -33.70
C THR A 502 -14.48 -4.48 -34.66
N VAL A 503 -13.97 -5.54 -35.23
CA VAL A 503 -12.91 -5.48 -36.24
C VAL A 503 -13.36 -6.17 -37.53
N MET A 504 -12.75 -5.78 -38.64
CA MET A 504 -12.98 -6.45 -39.92
C MET A 504 -12.06 -7.67 -40.01
N SER A 505 -12.63 -8.79 -40.38
CA SER A 505 -11.95 -10.01 -40.78
C SER A 505 -12.40 -10.42 -42.15
N GLY A 506 -11.60 -11.22 -42.83
CA GLY A 506 -12.00 -11.69 -44.17
C GLY A 506 -10.99 -12.63 -44.79
N SER A 507 -11.40 -13.21 -45.89
CA SER A 507 -10.57 -14.03 -46.76
C SER A 507 -10.36 -13.30 -48.11
N VAL A 508 -9.17 -13.47 -48.65
CA VAL A 508 -8.83 -12.99 -49.97
C VAL A 508 -8.45 -14.20 -50.81
N SER A 509 -9.22 -14.49 -51.82
CA SER A 509 -8.91 -15.49 -52.81
C SER A 509 -8.20 -14.81 -54.01
N ARG A 510 -7.05 -15.32 -54.38
CA ARG A 510 -6.25 -14.84 -55.52
C ARG A 510 -6.31 -15.86 -56.65
N SER A 511 -7.38 -15.85 -57.41
CA SER A 511 -7.42 -16.56 -58.68
C SER A 511 -6.87 -15.67 -59.79
N LYS A 512 -6.20 -16.28 -60.81
CA LYS A 512 -5.69 -15.52 -61.97
C LYS A 512 -6.80 -14.75 -62.72
N ASN A 513 -8.02 -15.27 -62.72
CA ASN A 513 -9.11 -14.73 -63.52
C ASN A 513 -10.19 -14.03 -62.72
N ASP A 514 -10.28 -14.24 -61.38
CA ASP A 514 -11.33 -13.63 -60.55
C ASP A 514 -10.86 -13.53 -59.10
N PRO A 515 -10.15 -12.46 -58.72
CA PRO A 515 -9.79 -12.20 -57.34
C PRO A 515 -11.03 -11.80 -56.55
N SER A 516 -11.36 -12.52 -55.47
CA SER A 516 -12.47 -12.21 -54.60
C SER A 516 -12.04 -11.89 -53.18
N GLN A 517 -12.77 -11.01 -52.53
CA GLN A 517 -12.57 -10.64 -51.13
C GLN A 517 -13.89 -10.76 -50.39
N SER A 518 -13.93 -11.61 -49.36
CA SER A 518 -15.03 -11.68 -48.42
C SER A 518 -14.63 -10.98 -47.13
N LEU A 519 -15.46 -10.04 -46.68
CA LEU A 519 -15.26 -9.26 -45.46
C LEU A 519 -16.40 -9.48 -44.50
N GLN A 520 -16.08 -9.74 -43.22
CA GLN A 520 -17.06 -9.85 -42.14
C GLN A 520 -16.63 -9.09 -40.92
N MET A 521 -17.58 -8.61 -40.15
CA MET A 521 -17.30 -8.03 -38.83
C MET A 521 -17.23 -9.14 -37.81
N ILE A 522 -16.23 -9.08 -36.94
CA ILE A 522 -16.06 -10.03 -35.84
C ILE A 522 -15.74 -9.29 -34.52
N GLU A 523 -16.04 -9.95 -33.45
CA GLU A 523 -15.60 -9.53 -32.14
C GLU A 523 -14.09 -9.79 -31.96
N ARG A 524 -13.38 -8.82 -31.37
CA ARG A 524 -12.01 -9.01 -30.93
C ARG A 524 -11.80 -8.28 -29.60
N PRO A 525 -11.26 -8.96 -28.56
CA PRO A 525 -10.85 -8.28 -27.32
C PRO A 525 -9.95 -7.09 -27.63
N LEU A 526 -10.05 -6.02 -26.84
CA LEU A 526 -9.19 -4.85 -27.01
C LEU A 526 -7.70 -5.25 -26.88
N MET A 527 -7.44 -6.23 -26.02
CA MET A 527 -6.18 -6.92 -25.86
C MET A 527 -6.44 -8.39 -25.50
N THR A 528 -5.88 -9.31 -26.25
CA THR A 528 -6.06 -10.75 -26.00
C THR A 528 -5.20 -11.22 -24.82
N PRO A 529 -5.53 -12.37 -24.18
CA PRO A 529 -4.72 -12.89 -23.07
C PRO A 529 -3.25 -13.13 -23.44
N ASP A 530 -2.97 -13.60 -24.65
CA ASP A 530 -1.60 -13.80 -25.16
C ASP A 530 -0.84 -12.46 -25.33
N GLU A 531 -1.53 -11.42 -25.82
CA GLU A 531 -0.96 -10.06 -25.89
C GLU A 531 -0.65 -9.49 -24.50
N LEU A 532 -1.46 -9.81 -23.47
CA LEU A 532 -1.19 -9.42 -22.09
C LEU A 532 -0.01 -10.19 -21.48
N LYS A 533 0.06 -11.50 -21.74
CA LYS A 533 1.19 -12.35 -21.31
C LYS A 533 2.51 -11.96 -21.98
N SER A 534 2.44 -11.44 -23.21
CA SER A 534 3.59 -11.01 -24.01
C SER A 534 4.00 -9.55 -23.77
N LEU A 535 3.43 -8.84 -22.81
CA LEU A 535 3.81 -7.47 -22.50
C LEU A 535 5.28 -7.37 -22.09
N PRO A 536 6.08 -6.50 -22.73
CA PRO A 536 7.50 -6.35 -22.38
C PRO A 536 7.65 -5.70 -21.00
N LYS A 537 8.75 -6.01 -20.30
CA LYS A 537 9.05 -5.42 -18.98
C LYS A 537 8.93 -3.88 -19.00
N GLY A 538 8.23 -3.35 -18.03
CA GLY A 538 7.93 -1.93 -17.90
C GLY A 538 6.74 -1.43 -18.72
N ALA A 539 6.11 -2.29 -19.54
CA ALA A 539 4.85 -1.96 -20.18
C ALA A 539 3.69 -2.38 -19.26
N PHE A 540 2.74 -1.47 -19.05
CA PHE A 540 1.58 -1.68 -18.21
C PHE A 540 0.32 -1.17 -18.91
N VAL A 541 -0.81 -1.70 -18.49
CA VAL A 541 -2.13 -1.19 -18.84
C VAL A 541 -2.75 -0.58 -17.59
N VAL A 542 -3.38 0.56 -17.75
CA VAL A 542 -4.06 1.28 -16.66
C VAL A 542 -5.53 1.37 -17.01
N MET A 543 -6.37 0.87 -16.12
CA MET A 543 -7.83 0.97 -16.15
C MET A 543 -8.28 1.85 -14.99
N LYS A 544 -9.29 2.68 -15.22
CA LYS A 544 -9.93 3.47 -14.17
C LYS A 544 -11.43 3.55 -14.46
N THR A 545 -12.23 3.41 -13.43
CA THR A 545 -13.69 3.52 -13.52
C THR A 545 -14.11 4.84 -14.18
N GLY A 546 -14.97 4.77 -15.20
CA GLY A 546 -15.45 5.92 -15.95
C GLY A 546 -14.51 6.45 -17.02
N PHE A 547 -13.37 5.79 -17.29
CA PHE A 547 -12.39 6.21 -18.29
C PHE A 547 -11.96 5.05 -19.18
N TYR A 548 -11.59 5.37 -20.41
CA TYR A 548 -11.03 4.37 -21.31
C TYR A 548 -9.62 3.96 -20.85
N PRO A 549 -9.26 2.68 -21.00
CA PRO A 549 -7.95 2.17 -20.59
C PRO A 549 -6.82 2.80 -21.41
N MET A 550 -5.62 2.83 -20.84
CA MET A 550 -4.41 3.32 -21.53
C MET A 550 -3.24 2.35 -21.39
N LYS A 551 -2.44 2.23 -22.45
CA LYS A 551 -1.13 1.57 -22.40
C LYS A 551 -0.07 2.58 -22.00
N VAL A 552 0.79 2.21 -21.03
CA VAL A 552 1.90 3.04 -20.56
C VAL A 552 3.19 2.24 -20.57
N LYS A 553 4.31 2.93 -20.77
CA LYS A 553 5.65 2.36 -20.61
C LYS A 553 6.35 3.11 -19.49
N LEU A 554 6.41 2.48 -18.32
CA LEU A 554 7.15 2.99 -17.18
C LEU A 554 8.66 2.81 -17.37
N LYS A 555 9.43 3.58 -16.66
CA LYS A 555 10.90 3.53 -16.67
C LYS A 555 11.39 2.92 -15.37
N LEU A 556 12.56 2.33 -15.36
CA LEU A 556 13.26 1.97 -14.15
C LEU A 556 13.53 3.22 -13.30
N PHE A 557 13.50 3.09 -11.99
CA PHE A 557 13.61 4.20 -11.02
C PHE A 557 14.77 5.17 -11.34
N PHE A 558 15.95 4.67 -11.69
CA PHE A 558 17.09 5.54 -12.01
C PHE A 558 16.88 6.40 -13.28
N LYS A 559 16.02 5.95 -14.23
CA LYS A 559 15.63 6.75 -15.41
C LYS A 559 14.60 7.82 -15.08
N TRP A 560 13.97 7.75 -13.91
CA TRP A 560 13.15 8.82 -13.34
C TRP A 560 14.00 9.89 -12.65
N GLY A 561 15.31 9.63 -12.49
CA GLY A 561 16.24 10.48 -11.77
C GLY A 561 16.29 10.20 -10.27
N ILE A 562 15.69 9.10 -9.84
CA ILE A 562 15.79 8.61 -8.47
C ILE A 562 17.19 8.00 -8.29
N LYS A 563 17.90 8.46 -7.27
CA LYS A 563 19.18 7.92 -6.83
C LYS A 563 19.01 7.54 -5.37
N PHE A 564 19.42 6.35 -5.04
CA PHE A 564 19.52 5.92 -3.65
C PHE A 564 20.76 6.54 -3.03
N GLU A 565 20.66 6.82 -1.76
CA GLU A 565 21.70 7.42 -0.91
C GLU A 565 22.26 6.36 0.04
N GLU A 566 22.75 6.78 1.20
CA GLU A 566 23.11 5.89 2.29
C GLU A 566 21.94 5.01 2.69
N LYS A 567 22.21 3.75 2.99
CA LYS A 567 21.20 2.80 3.47
C LYS A 567 20.65 3.27 4.80
N TYR A 568 19.33 3.15 4.96
CA TYR A 568 18.71 3.32 6.26
C TYR A 568 18.85 2.02 7.06
N GLU A 569 19.36 2.13 8.25
CA GLU A 569 19.54 0.99 9.16
C GLU A 569 19.10 1.41 10.57
N VAL A 570 18.32 0.57 11.22
CA VAL A 570 17.97 0.71 12.63
C VAL A 570 19.08 0.05 13.44
N MET A 571 19.52 0.73 14.51
CA MET A 571 20.54 0.17 15.40
C MET A 571 20.01 -1.06 16.14
N GLU A 572 20.92 -1.97 16.50
CA GLU A 572 20.61 -3.15 17.31
C GLU A 572 20.16 -2.76 18.71
N ASN A 573 19.00 -3.23 19.12
CA ASN A 573 18.36 -2.92 20.41
C ASN A 573 18.15 -4.18 21.29
N GLY A 574 18.78 -5.30 20.97
CA GLY A 574 18.52 -6.61 21.58
C GLY A 574 18.79 -6.75 23.07
N ASN A 575 19.28 -5.70 23.73
CA ASN A 575 19.62 -5.73 25.14
C ASN A 575 18.76 -4.78 25.99
N ARG A 576 17.63 -4.31 25.49
CA ARG A 576 16.71 -3.50 26.30
C ARG A 576 16.03 -4.41 27.32
N GLU A 577 16.07 -4.01 28.59
CA GLU A 577 15.38 -4.71 29.68
C GLU A 577 13.88 -4.51 29.55
N VAL A 578 13.12 -5.60 29.61
CA VAL A 578 11.66 -5.57 29.55
C VAL A 578 11.12 -5.73 30.97
N HIS A 579 10.30 -4.77 31.39
CA HIS A 579 9.65 -4.76 32.70
C HIS A 579 8.22 -5.27 32.56
N TYR A 580 7.85 -6.23 33.39
CA TYR A 580 6.52 -6.85 33.30
C TYR A 580 5.68 -6.52 34.52
N ALA A 581 4.47 -6.08 34.30
CA ALA A 581 3.49 -5.92 35.37
C ALA A 581 3.27 -7.24 36.11
N ASN A 582 3.03 -7.13 37.40
CA ASN A 582 2.64 -8.26 38.23
C ASN A 582 1.34 -7.99 38.97
N ARG A 583 0.62 -9.07 39.30
CA ARG A 583 -0.67 -8.99 39.96
C ARG A 583 -0.61 -8.31 41.32
N SER A 584 0.42 -8.55 42.10
CA SER A 584 0.51 -8.04 43.47
C SER A 584 0.70 -6.52 43.49
N GLU A 585 1.51 -5.99 42.59
CA GLU A 585 1.69 -4.54 42.42
C GLU A 585 0.43 -3.88 41.88
N LEU A 586 -0.18 -4.46 40.85
CA LEU A 586 -1.46 -3.99 40.33
C LEU A 586 -2.51 -3.92 41.43
N PHE A 587 -2.60 -4.95 42.25
CA PHE A 587 -3.53 -5.01 43.37
C PHE A 587 -3.27 -3.93 44.41
N ASN A 588 -1.99 -3.75 44.82
CA ASN A 588 -1.59 -2.73 45.76
C ASN A 588 -1.90 -1.32 45.22
N ASN A 589 -1.66 -1.06 43.95
CA ASN A 589 -1.90 0.25 43.35
C ASN A 589 -3.41 0.56 43.32
N ILE A 590 -4.26 -0.42 43.03
CA ILE A 590 -5.73 -0.27 43.11
C ILE A 590 -6.16 0.00 44.55
N ILE A 591 -5.64 -0.72 45.55
CA ILE A 591 -5.96 -0.50 46.97
C ILE A 591 -5.50 0.89 47.37
N GLN A 592 -4.31 1.31 47.02
CA GLN A 592 -3.77 2.62 47.36
C GLN A 592 -4.66 3.76 46.81
N GLU A 593 -5.23 3.60 45.63
CA GLU A 593 -6.06 4.63 45.01
C GLU A 593 -7.47 4.66 45.59
N TYR A 594 -8.12 3.52 45.79
CA TYR A 594 -9.53 3.47 46.19
C TYR A 594 -9.79 3.09 47.64
N HIS A 595 -8.82 2.46 48.31
CA HIS A 595 -8.95 1.94 49.67
C HIS A 595 -7.72 2.18 50.54
N PRO A 596 -7.16 3.40 50.59
CA PRO A 596 -5.91 3.69 51.31
C PRO A 596 -5.97 3.29 52.79
N GLN A 597 -7.17 3.10 53.35
CA GLN A 597 -7.34 2.63 54.74
C GLN A 597 -6.96 1.16 54.95
N TYR A 598 -6.70 0.39 53.92
CA TYR A 598 -6.29 -1.03 54.02
C TYR A 598 -4.77 -1.23 53.90
N LEU A 599 -4.01 -0.18 53.61
CA LEU A 599 -2.55 -0.14 53.65
C LEU A 599 -2.09 0.36 55.01
#